data_985f730db1961baef2fe553d17d7888c
#
_entry.id   985f730db1961baef2fe553d17d7888c
#
_cell.length_a   1.000
_cell.length_b   1.000
_cell.length_c   1.000
_cell.angle_alpha   90.00
_cell.angle_beta   90.00
_cell.angle_gamma   90.00
#
_symmetry.space_group_name_H-M   'P 1'
#
loop_
_entity.id
_entity.type
_entity.pdbx_description
1 polymer ?
#
loop_
_entity_poly.entity_id
_entity_poly.type
_entity_poly.pdbx_seq_one_letter_code
_entity_poly.pdbx_strand_id
1 'polypeptide(L)'
;MMKKKLLLTLISCCLLMSIHAKDMSQYECFSLLKGKIKPSVAPMLKTTWGQNAPYNLQCPLAPGKNVHCKTGCVATAMAQVMKYYGYPVRGQGSVRYTYEGGDGLSYIVETDFSKSTYDWEKMRDAYTPGDNSSEEEKQAVAKIMADCGAAVGMQYGQYDSGAFDMDVAQALKDHFAYDDAVSYLSTFLNDDVNDSTWYTTLYQQLSDGMPVIYGGSSPYAPHCFVIDGYDEKGNFHVVYGLGGGDGFVDLKKIPYQNQSMTFNIKPRKVSNAVDKHLADSRTPMEKARYLLDGTRISRPQRGVNIIVMDDGTVRKEIVTEP
;
A
#
# COMPACT_ATOMS: atom_id res chain seq x y z
N MET A 1 -45.78 26.87 27.73
CA MET A 1 -44.94 27.68 26.81
C MET A 1 -43.41 27.42 26.90
N MET A 2 -42.88 26.94 28.04
CA MET A 2 -41.42 26.71 28.20
C MET A 2 -40.84 25.51 27.43
N LYS A 3 -41.60 24.42 27.22
CA LYS A 3 -41.09 23.22 26.50
C LYS A 3 -40.84 23.43 25.00
N LYS A 4 -41.55 24.35 24.32
CA LYS A 4 -41.33 24.64 22.91
C LYS A 4 -40.06 25.49 22.63
N LYS A 5 -39.67 26.37 23.56
CA LYS A 5 -38.44 27.19 23.41
C LYS A 5 -37.16 26.38 23.59
N LEU A 6 -37.19 25.32 24.45
CA LEU A 6 -36.01 24.45 24.65
C LEU A 6 -35.77 23.54 23.47
N LEU A 7 -36.84 23.08 22.79
CA LEU A 7 -36.70 22.23 21.59
C LEU A 7 -36.15 23.00 20.38
N LEU A 8 -36.56 24.27 20.20
CA LEU A 8 -36.02 25.12 19.12
C LEU A 8 -34.54 25.47 19.32
N THR A 9 -34.09 25.64 20.57
CA THR A 9 -32.67 25.95 20.85
C THR A 9 -31.77 24.72 20.62
N LEU A 10 -32.24 23.50 20.93
CA LEU A 10 -31.52 22.26 20.64
C LEU A 10 -31.44 21.94 19.15
N ILE A 11 -32.51 22.17 18.39
CA ILE A 11 -32.52 21.98 16.94
C ILE A 11 -31.62 23.02 16.27
N SER A 12 -31.62 24.29 16.74
CA SER A 12 -30.73 25.32 16.23
C SER A 12 -29.25 25.03 16.52
N CYS A 13 -28.92 24.45 17.68
CA CYS A 13 -27.54 24.07 18.01
C CYS A 13 -27.05 22.86 17.20
N CYS A 14 -27.93 21.88 16.92
CA CYS A 14 -27.58 20.77 16.03
C CYS A 14 -27.47 21.17 14.57
N LEU A 15 -28.30 22.14 14.09
CA LEU A 15 -28.13 22.67 12.73
C LEU A 15 -26.88 23.53 12.59
N LEU A 16 -26.48 24.28 13.62
CA LEU A 16 -25.24 25.07 13.58
C LEU A 16 -23.99 24.18 13.63
N MET A 17 -24.03 23.04 14.31
CA MET A 17 -22.92 22.06 14.29
C MET A 17 -22.77 21.36 12.93
N SER A 18 -23.86 21.09 12.22
CA SER A 18 -23.79 20.42 10.92
C SER A 18 -23.31 21.36 9.79
N ILE A 19 -23.49 22.68 9.91
CA ILE A 19 -23.05 23.64 8.91
C ILE A 19 -21.53 23.93 9.02
N HIS A 20 -20.94 23.84 10.23
CA HIS A 20 -19.50 24.09 10.43
C HIS A 20 -18.61 22.87 10.13
N ALA A 21 -19.16 21.66 10.04
CA ALA A 21 -18.38 20.45 9.79
C ALA A 21 -17.95 20.30 8.29
N LYS A 22 -18.54 21.06 7.37
CA LYS A 22 -18.37 20.86 5.94
C LYS A 22 -17.13 21.55 5.34
N ASP A 23 -16.60 22.59 6.00
CA ASP A 23 -15.51 23.43 5.47
C ASP A 23 -14.29 23.51 6.40
N MET A 24 -14.06 22.50 7.23
CA MET A 24 -12.94 22.50 8.16
C MET A 24 -11.61 22.29 7.43
N SER A 25 -10.64 23.17 7.66
CA SER A 25 -9.31 23.03 7.07
C SER A 25 -8.54 21.83 7.69
N GLN A 26 -7.54 21.32 6.97
CA GLN A 26 -6.64 20.29 7.51
C GLN A 26 -6.02 20.70 8.86
N TYR A 27 -5.66 21.98 9.04
CA TYR A 27 -5.04 22.50 10.26
C TYR A 27 -6.00 22.56 11.45
N GLU A 28 -7.27 22.88 11.21
CA GLU A 28 -8.33 22.84 12.24
C GLU A 28 -8.57 21.39 12.69
N CYS A 29 -8.67 20.47 11.73
CA CYS A 29 -8.79 19.03 12.02
C CYS A 29 -7.58 18.52 12.82
N PHE A 30 -6.37 18.89 12.41
CA PHE A 30 -5.14 18.55 13.12
C PHE A 30 -5.16 19.08 14.56
N SER A 31 -5.59 20.34 14.75
CA SER A 31 -5.69 20.94 16.08
C SER A 31 -6.69 20.22 17.00
N LEU A 32 -7.83 19.78 16.47
CA LEU A 32 -8.85 19.05 17.22
C LEU A 32 -8.39 17.61 17.60
N LEU A 33 -7.43 17.07 16.85
CA LEU A 33 -6.89 15.73 17.09
C LEU A 33 -5.67 15.74 18.04
N LYS A 34 -5.18 16.92 18.47
CA LYS A 34 -4.06 17.01 19.41
C LYS A 34 -4.32 16.19 20.67
N GLY A 35 -3.35 15.39 21.06
CA GLY A 35 -3.44 14.46 22.20
C GLY A 35 -4.20 13.14 21.90
N LYS A 36 -4.81 13.00 20.70
CA LYS A 36 -5.46 11.76 20.25
C LYS A 36 -4.64 11.02 19.18
N ILE A 37 -3.79 11.75 18.48
CA ILE A 37 -2.85 11.25 17.48
C ILE A 37 -1.43 11.65 17.86
N LYS A 38 -0.42 11.10 17.16
CA LYS A 38 0.98 11.53 17.31
C LYS A 38 1.12 13.01 16.93
N PRO A 39 2.03 13.78 17.56
CA PRO A 39 2.23 15.19 17.23
C PRO A 39 2.78 15.40 15.82
N SER A 40 3.52 14.42 15.30
CA SER A 40 4.00 14.33 13.93
C SER A 40 4.28 12.87 13.57
N VAL A 41 4.33 12.55 12.30
CA VAL A 41 4.74 11.27 11.75
C VAL A 41 5.78 11.53 10.67
N ALA A 42 7.02 11.07 10.92
CA ALA A 42 8.07 11.14 9.93
C ALA A 42 7.68 10.36 8.66
N PRO A 43 8.19 10.74 7.48
CA PRO A 43 7.98 9.97 6.26
C PRO A 43 8.25 8.48 6.48
N MET A 44 7.25 7.64 6.17
CA MET A 44 7.33 6.19 6.40
C MET A 44 8.02 5.47 5.24
N LEU A 45 7.78 5.92 4.01
CA LEU A 45 8.41 5.36 2.82
C LEU A 45 9.85 5.85 2.69
N LYS A 46 10.74 4.93 2.30
CA LYS A 46 12.12 5.25 1.93
C LYS A 46 12.31 5.33 0.43
N THR A 47 11.34 4.82 -0.33
CA THR A 47 11.40 4.71 -1.77
C THR A 47 11.21 6.06 -2.44
N THR A 48 12.05 6.34 -3.48
CA THR A 48 11.87 7.46 -4.40
C THR A 48 11.66 6.93 -5.81
N TRP A 49 10.73 5.95 -5.94
CA TRP A 49 10.54 5.26 -7.20
C TRP A 49 9.84 6.14 -8.25
N GLY A 50 10.11 5.84 -9.50
CA GLY A 50 9.53 6.52 -10.66
C GLY A 50 8.84 5.54 -11.60
N GLN A 51 8.56 6.00 -12.83
CA GLN A 51 7.74 5.24 -13.79
C GLN A 51 8.52 4.78 -15.03
N ASN A 52 9.79 5.18 -15.16
CA ASN A 52 10.68 4.81 -16.27
C ASN A 52 11.61 3.67 -15.84
N ALA A 53 12.55 3.29 -16.69
CA ALA A 53 13.57 2.30 -16.34
C ALA A 53 14.33 2.70 -15.04
N PRO A 54 14.61 1.72 -14.17
CA PRO A 54 14.41 0.29 -14.35
C PRO A 54 12.98 -0.20 -13.96
N TYR A 55 12.12 0.66 -13.43
CA TYR A 55 10.82 0.28 -12.87
C TYR A 55 9.88 -0.35 -13.91
N ASN A 56 9.97 0.05 -15.16
CA ASN A 56 9.10 -0.41 -16.25
C ASN A 56 9.66 -1.56 -17.11
N LEU A 57 10.78 -2.17 -16.74
CA LEU A 57 11.43 -3.20 -17.57
C LEU A 57 10.57 -4.45 -17.83
N GLN A 58 9.52 -4.68 -17.06
CA GLN A 58 8.55 -5.76 -17.26
C GLN A 58 7.16 -5.27 -17.70
N CYS A 59 6.99 -3.99 -17.93
CA CYS A 59 5.79 -3.47 -18.58
C CYS A 59 5.78 -3.86 -20.07
N PRO A 60 4.60 -3.92 -20.74
CA PRO A 60 4.51 -4.16 -22.17
C PRO A 60 5.39 -3.20 -22.98
N LEU A 61 5.88 -3.67 -24.13
CA LEU A 61 6.53 -2.79 -25.10
C LEU A 61 5.49 -1.88 -25.76
N ALA A 62 5.88 -0.65 -26.02
CA ALA A 62 5.07 0.27 -26.78
C ALA A 62 4.91 -0.24 -28.23
N PRO A 63 3.71 -0.13 -28.85
CA PRO A 63 3.42 -0.65 -30.17
C PRO A 63 4.45 -0.21 -31.22
N GLY A 64 5.02 -1.19 -31.92
CA GLY A 64 6.01 -0.95 -32.99
C GLY A 64 7.36 -0.36 -32.52
N LYS A 65 7.64 -0.37 -31.22
CA LYS A 65 8.86 0.23 -30.65
C LYS A 65 9.58 -0.76 -29.71
N ASN A 66 10.86 -0.57 -29.54
CA ASN A 66 11.69 -1.33 -28.60
C ASN A 66 11.90 -0.53 -27.30
N VAL A 67 10.80 0.00 -26.74
CA VAL A 67 10.78 0.71 -25.47
C VAL A 67 9.58 0.25 -24.66
N HIS A 68 9.76 0.08 -23.35
CA HIS A 68 8.66 -0.29 -22.47
C HIS A 68 7.72 0.91 -22.20
N CYS A 69 6.43 0.62 -22.09
CA CYS A 69 5.45 1.57 -21.59
C CYS A 69 5.79 1.98 -20.16
N LYS A 70 5.29 3.11 -19.70
CA LYS A 70 5.44 3.53 -18.29
C LYS A 70 4.68 2.61 -17.34
N THR A 71 5.11 2.56 -16.09
CA THR A 71 4.40 1.79 -15.04
C THR A 71 3.01 2.35 -14.75
N GLY A 72 2.83 3.67 -14.87
CA GLY A 72 1.65 4.39 -14.40
C GLY A 72 1.72 4.76 -12.91
N CYS A 73 1.14 5.91 -12.58
CA CYS A 73 1.21 6.45 -11.21
C CYS A 73 0.50 5.57 -10.18
N VAL A 74 -0.64 4.95 -10.54
CA VAL A 74 -1.40 4.05 -9.66
C VAL A 74 -0.57 2.83 -9.28
N ALA A 75 0.06 2.16 -10.26
CA ALA A 75 0.92 1.01 -10.00
C ALA A 75 2.15 1.40 -9.17
N THR A 76 2.74 2.57 -9.43
CA THR A 76 3.90 3.06 -8.70
C THR A 76 3.57 3.37 -7.24
N ALA A 77 2.45 4.06 -6.97
CA ALA A 77 1.99 4.34 -5.61
C ALA A 77 1.71 3.04 -4.84
N MET A 78 1.02 2.09 -5.47
CA MET A 78 0.70 0.79 -4.90
C MET A 78 1.97 0.00 -4.57
N ALA A 79 2.93 -0.11 -5.50
CA ALA A 79 4.18 -0.83 -5.30
C ALA A 79 5.04 -0.24 -4.17
N GLN A 80 5.09 1.09 -4.02
CA GLN A 80 5.82 1.76 -2.93
C GLN A 80 5.23 1.47 -1.56
N VAL A 81 3.88 1.47 -1.43
CA VAL A 81 3.22 1.06 -0.18
C VAL A 81 3.47 -0.41 0.13
N MET A 82 3.46 -1.28 -0.88
CA MET A 82 3.76 -2.69 -0.70
C MET A 82 5.22 -2.91 -0.30
N LYS A 83 6.18 -2.13 -0.82
CA LYS A 83 7.58 -2.15 -0.40
C LYS A 83 7.75 -1.72 1.06
N TYR A 84 6.99 -0.72 1.52
CA TYR A 84 6.99 -0.31 2.94
C TYR A 84 6.66 -1.48 3.87
N TYR A 85 5.67 -2.32 3.49
CA TYR A 85 5.31 -3.50 4.28
C TYR A 85 6.20 -4.72 4.02
N GLY A 86 6.98 -4.74 2.92
CA GLY A 86 7.68 -5.94 2.46
C GLY A 86 6.73 -7.12 2.21
N TYR A 87 5.54 -6.86 1.70
CA TYR A 87 4.45 -7.83 1.63
C TYR A 87 3.60 -7.67 0.34
N PRO A 88 3.08 -8.78 -0.22
CA PRO A 88 3.27 -10.19 0.16
C PRO A 88 4.59 -10.75 -0.39
N VAL A 89 4.97 -11.96 0.00
CA VAL A 89 6.08 -12.70 -0.64
C VAL A 89 5.64 -13.30 -1.97
N ARG A 90 4.35 -13.66 -2.10
CA ARG A 90 3.77 -14.24 -3.31
C ARG A 90 2.40 -13.63 -3.60
N GLY A 91 2.12 -13.39 -4.87
CA GLY A 91 0.80 -13.00 -5.33
C GLY A 91 -0.18 -14.18 -5.40
N GLN A 92 -1.46 -13.89 -5.68
CA GLN A 92 -2.52 -14.89 -5.80
C GLN A 92 -3.51 -14.55 -6.92
N GLY A 93 -4.14 -15.58 -7.49
CA GLY A 93 -5.11 -15.39 -8.57
C GLY A 93 -4.47 -14.97 -9.89
N SER A 94 -5.29 -14.52 -10.82
CA SER A 94 -4.86 -14.10 -12.15
C SER A 94 -5.79 -13.04 -12.71
N VAL A 95 -5.29 -12.26 -13.68
CA VAL A 95 -6.09 -11.33 -14.48
C VAL A 95 -5.84 -11.56 -15.96
N ARG A 96 -6.86 -11.26 -16.76
CA ARG A 96 -6.75 -11.18 -18.21
C ARG A 96 -7.66 -10.08 -18.72
N TYR A 97 -7.09 -9.09 -19.39
CA TYR A 97 -7.84 -7.98 -19.97
C TYR A 97 -7.16 -7.47 -21.25
N THR A 98 -7.83 -6.56 -21.96
CA THR A 98 -7.27 -5.87 -23.11
C THR A 98 -7.20 -4.39 -22.85
N TYR A 99 -6.18 -3.74 -23.43
CA TYR A 99 -6.08 -2.29 -23.49
C TYR A 99 -5.86 -1.84 -24.94
N GLU A 100 -6.20 -0.60 -25.23
CA GLU A 100 -5.97 -0.01 -26.55
C GLU A 100 -4.58 0.65 -26.57
N GLY A 101 -3.72 0.21 -27.46
CA GLY A 101 -2.41 0.82 -27.66
C GLY A 101 -2.49 2.17 -28.36
N GLY A 102 -1.38 2.93 -28.32
CA GLY A 102 -1.29 4.24 -28.99
C GLY A 102 -1.38 4.18 -30.53
N ASP A 103 -1.48 3.00 -31.10
CA ASP A 103 -1.71 2.72 -32.52
C ASP A 103 -3.17 2.36 -32.82
N GLY A 104 -4.04 2.37 -31.81
CA GLY A 104 -5.47 2.02 -31.91
C GLY A 104 -5.75 0.53 -32.00
N LEU A 105 -4.77 -0.33 -31.74
CA LEU A 105 -4.95 -1.77 -31.69
C LEU A 105 -5.11 -2.25 -30.25
N SER A 106 -5.83 -3.37 -30.09
CA SER A 106 -6.04 -3.99 -28.79
C SER A 106 -4.90 -4.94 -28.44
N TYR A 107 -4.36 -4.81 -27.22
CA TYR A 107 -3.31 -5.63 -26.65
C TYR A 107 -3.79 -6.38 -25.43
N ILE A 108 -3.34 -7.61 -25.25
CA ILE A 108 -3.73 -8.45 -24.12
C ILE A 108 -2.70 -8.34 -23.02
N VAL A 109 -3.15 -8.12 -21.79
CA VAL A 109 -2.40 -8.36 -20.56
C VAL A 109 -2.96 -9.62 -19.92
N GLU A 110 -2.08 -10.56 -19.60
CA GLU A 110 -2.40 -11.79 -18.90
C GLU A 110 -1.34 -12.06 -17.83
N THR A 111 -1.74 -12.11 -16.58
CA THR A 111 -0.84 -12.28 -15.44
C THR A 111 -1.42 -13.30 -14.46
N ASP A 112 -0.64 -14.33 -14.15
CA ASP A 112 -0.91 -15.29 -13.08
C ASP A 112 -0.05 -14.94 -11.87
N PHE A 113 -0.62 -14.19 -10.92
CA PHE A 113 0.07 -13.72 -9.73
C PHE A 113 0.51 -14.86 -8.82
N SER A 114 -0.13 -16.04 -8.90
CA SER A 114 0.27 -17.20 -8.10
C SER A 114 1.68 -17.72 -8.46
N LYS A 115 2.18 -17.34 -9.63
CA LYS A 115 3.54 -17.60 -10.10
C LYS A 115 4.54 -16.50 -9.76
N SER A 116 4.05 -15.35 -9.27
CA SER A 116 4.88 -14.21 -8.91
C SER A 116 5.38 -14.33 -7.47
N THR A 117 6.68 -14.16 -7.29
CA THR A 117 7.32 -14.01 -5.98
C THR A 117 8.05 -12.67 -5.93
N TYR A 118 8.00 -12.00 -4.77
CA TYR A 118 8.55 -10.67 -4.58
C TYR A 118 9.70 -10.73 -3.58
N ASP A 119 10.92 -10.49 -4.08
CA ASP A 119 12.13 -10.39 -3.27
C ASP A 119 12.32 -8.94 -2.83
N TRP A 120 11.68 -8.58 -1.72
CA TRP A 120 11.67 -7.22 -1.21
C TRP A 120 13.04 -6.71 -0.81
N GLU A 121 13.97 -7.58 -0.42
CA GLU A 121 15.33 -7.21 -0.02
C GLU A 121 16.17 -6.80 -1.23
N LYS A 122 15.90 -7.35 -2.41
CA LYS A 122 16.57 -6.95 -3.65
C LYS A 122 16.07 -5.64 -4.22
N MET A 123 14.90 -5.17 -3.81
CA MET A 123 14.37 -3.88 -4.30
C MET A 123 15.03 -2.74 -3.53
N ARG A 124 15.86 -1.94 -4.20
CA ARG A 124 16.49 -0.75 -3.61
C ARG A 124 15.45 0.35 -3.35
N ASP A 125 15.75 1.23 -2.41
CA ASP A 125 14.91 2.40 -2.14
C ASP A 125 14.92 3.41 -3.32
N ALA A 126 16.00 3.46 -4.09
CA ALA A 126 16.15 4.32 -5.26
C ALA A 126 17.03 3.65 -6.34
N TYR A 127 16.78 4.06 -7.59
CA TYR A 127 17.64 3.71 -8.75
C TYR A 127 17.94 4.99 -9.51
N THR A 128 19.23 5.26 -9.70
CA THR A 128 19.70 6.44 -10.43
C THR A 128 20.47 6.03 -11.69
N PRO A 129 20.44 6.82 -12.77
CA PRO A 129 21.21 6.52 -13.97
C PRO A 129 22.70 6.30 -13.65
N GLY A 130 23.22 5.14 -14.01
CA GLY A 130 24.62 4.79 -13.80
C GLY A 130 24.97 4.30 -12.39
N ASP A 131 23.98 4.04 -11.52
CA ASP A 131 24.24 3.36 -10.26
C ASP A 131 24.72 1.91 -10.47
N ASN A 132 25.19 1.29 -9.37
CA ASN A 132 25.72 -0.08 -9.39
C ASN A 132 24.62 -1.14 -9.14
N SER A 133 23.36 -0.84 -9.45
CA SER A 133 22.27 -1.81 -9.27
C SER A 133 22.47 -3.01 -10.21
N SER A 134 22.33 -4.21 -9.66
CA SER A 134 22.39 -5.44 -10.42
C SER A 134 21.14 -5.64 -11.28
N GLU A 135 21.22 -6.55 -12.25
CA GLU A 135 20.05 -6.87 -13.09
C GLU A 135 18.94 -7.51 -12.25
N GLU A 136 19.29 -8.35 -11.26
CA GLU A 136 18.31 -8.96 -10.34
C GLU A 136 17.57 -7.90 -9.53
N GLU A 137 18.25 -6.85 -9.05
CA GLU A 137 17.62 -5.75 -8.31
C GLU A 137 16.66 -4.97 -9.20
N LYS A 138 17.04 -4.69 -10.45
CA LYS A 138 16.20 -4.03 -11.45
C LYS A 138 14.98 -4.87 -11.81
N GLN A 139 15.17 -6.18 -12.04
CA GLN A 139 14.08 -7.09 -12.36
C GLN A 139 13.14 -7.29 -11.17
N ALA A 140 13.64 -7.28 -9.93
CA ALA A 140 12.80 -7.38 -8.73
C ALA A 140 11.80 -6.20 -8.63
N VAL A 141 12.28 -4.96 -8.79
CA VAL A 141 11.40 -3.78 -8.76
C VAL A 141 10.48 -3.71 -9.97
N ALA A 142 10.98 -4.07 -11.17
CA ALA A 142 10.13 -4.09 -12.37
C ALA A 142 9.00 -5.12 -12.27
N LYS A 143 9.25 -6.25 -11.62
CA LYS A 143 8.24 -7.30 -11.41
C LYS A 143 7.05 -6.80 -10.60
N ILE A 144 7.28 -6.20 -9.43
CA ILE A 144 6.18 -5.69 -8.61
C ILE A 144 5.43 -4.55 -9.30
N MET A 145 6.15 -3.69 -10.04
CA MET A 145 5.53 -2.61 -10.81
C MET A 145 4.59 -3.15 -11.90
N ALA A 146 5.05 -4.13 -12.69
CA ALA A 146 4.24 -4.74 -13.73
C ALA A 146 3.02 -5.48 -13.16
N ASP A 147 3.19 -6.18 -12.05
CA ASP A 147 2.09 -6.90 -11.39
C ASP A 147 1.07 -5.93 -10.78
N CYS A 148 1.49 -4.85 -10.14
CA CYS A 148 0.58 -3.80 -9.68
C CYS A 148 -0.21 -3.20 -10.85
N GLY A 149 0.46 -2.91 -11.98
CA GLY A 149 -0.21 -2.41 -13.17
C GLY A 149 -1.22 -3.40 -13.74
N ALA A 150 -0.87 -4.68 -13.85
CA ALA A 150 -1.79 -5.72 -14.29
C ALA A 150 -3.01 -5.85 -13.36
N ALA A 151 -2.79 -5.78 -12.04
CA ALA A 151 -3.83 -5.94 -11.03
C ALA A 151 -4.89 -4.83 -11.06
N VAL A 152 -4.52 -3.62 -11.48
CA VAL A 152 -5.44 -2.46 -11.61
C VAL A 152 -5.92 -2.21 -13.04
N GLY A 153 -5.74 -3.16 -13.96
CA GLY A 153 -6.21 -3.02 -15.34
C GLY A 153 -5.54 -1.87 -16.11
N MET A 154 -4.24 -1.67 -15.94
CA MET A 154 -3.48 -0.56 -16.51
C MET A 154 -3.66 -0.44 -18.03
N GLN A 155 -4.04 0.74 -18.49
CA GLN A 155 -4.01 1.16 -19.87
C GLN A 155 -2.60 1.64 -20.20
N TYR A 156 -1.80 0.78 -20.82
CA TYR A 156 -0.38 1.03 -21.02
C TYR A 156 -0.08 1.95 -22.22
N GLY A 157 0.81 2.91 -22.03
CA GLY A 157 1.28 3.81 -23.08
C GLY A 157 2.75 4.18 -22.89
N GLN A 158 3.40 4.59 -24.01
CA GLN A 158 4.80 4.96 -24.01
C GLN A 158 5.09 6.19 -23.16
N TYR A 159 4.23 7.20 -23.25
CA TYR A 159 4.43 8.50 -22.61
C TYR A 159 3.67 8.63 -21.30
N ASP A 160 2.56 7.92 -21.20
CA ASP A 160 1.70 7.90 -20.05
C ASP A 160 0.96 6.56 -19.99
N SER A 161 0.75 6.03 -18.77
CA SER A 161 -0.05 4.83 -18.49
C SER A 161 -1.00 5.15 -17.35
N GLY A 162 -2.27 4.80 -17.52
CA GLY A 162 -3.33 5.16 -16.57
C GLY A 162 -4.16 3.97 -16.12
N ALA A 163 -4.63 4.02 -14.88
CA ALA A 163 -5.63 3.12 -14.32
C ALA A 163 -6.52 3.91 -13.35
N PHE A 164 -7.68 3.37 -13.03
CA PHE A 164 -8.53 3.95 -12.00
C PHE A 164 -7.98 3.60 -10.61
N ASP A 165 -7.76 4.59 -9.78
CA ASP A 165 -7.25 4.42 -8.42
C ASP A 165 -8.28 3.73 -7.49
N MET A 166 -9.55 3.76 -7.84
CA MET A 166 -10.60 3.01 -7.14
C MET A 166 -10.40 1.48 -7.19
N ASP A 167 -9.68 0.97 -8.18
CA ASP A 167 -9.40 -0.46 -8.33
C ASP A 167 -8.31 -0.96 -7.37
N VAL A 168 -7.52 -0.05 -6.79
CA VAL A 168 -6.40 -0.39 -5.89
C VAL A 168 -6.86 -1.20 -4.67
N ALA A 169 -7.94 -0.77 -4.02
CA ALA A 169 -8.43 -1.44 -2.82
C ALA A 169 -8.81 -2.91 -3.07
N GLN A 170 -9.44 -3.17 -4.20
CA GLN A 170 -9.82 -4.53 -4.59
C GLN A 170 -8.61 -5.34 -5.05
N ALA A 171 -7.72 -4.75 -5.85
CA ALA A 171 -6.49 -5.40 -6.31
C ALA A 171 -5.59 -5.85 -5.15
N LEU A 172 -5.42 -5.02 -4.11
CA LEU A 172 -4.66 -5.37 -2.91
C LEU A 172 -5.24 -6.60 -2.19
N LYS A 173 -6.58 -6.70 -2.10
CA LYS A 173 -7.26 -7.84 -1.46
C LYS A 173 -7.17 -9.11 -2.30
N ASP A 174 -7.47 -9.01 -3.59
CA ASP A 174 -7.64 -10.17 -4.47
C ASP A 174 -6.29 -10.79 -4.88
N HIS A 175 -5.27 -9.94 -5.10
CA HIS A 175 -4.01 -10.38 -5.70
C HIS A 175 -2.82 -10.34 -4.76
N PHE A 176 -2.89 -9.58 -3.67
CA PHE A 176 -1.75 -9.36 -2.78
C PHE A 176 -2.01 -9.66 -1.31
N ALA A 177 -3.13 -10.34 -1.02
CA ALA A 177 -3.49 -10.83 0.31
C ALA A 177 -3.49 -9.76 1.42
N TYR A 178 -3.86 -8.51 1.07
CA TYR A 178 -4.08 -7.46 2.06
C TYR A 178 -5.41 -7.66 2.80
N ASP A 179 -5.56 -6.99 3.93
CA ASP A 179 -6.71 -7.10 4.82
C ASP A 179 -8.01 -6.66 4.12
N ASP A 180 -9.12 -7.33 4.42
CA ASP A 180 -10.43 -7.01 3.84
C ASP A 180 -10.95 -5.62 4.23
N ALA A 181 -10.39 -5.01 5.29
CA ALA A 181 -10.68 -3.63 5.72
C ALA A 181 -10.10 -2.56 4.78
N VAL A 182 -9.21 -2.90 3.84
CA VAL A 182 -8.73 -1.94 2.82
C VAL A 182 -9.93 -1.36 2.09
N SER A 183 -10.02 -0.04 2.09
CA SER A 183 -11.20 0.69 1.62
C SER A 183 -10.81 1.87 0.72
N TYR A 184 -11.71 2.24 -0.16
CA TYR A 184 -11.60 3.41 -1.04
C TYR A 184 -12.64 4.45 -0.65
N LEU A 185 -12.27 5.72 -0.71
CA LEU A 185 -13.13 6.87 -0.48
C LEU A 185 -12.82 7.96 -1.50
N SER A 186 -13.84 8.64 -2.01
CA SER A 186 -13.69 9.70 -3.00
C SER A 186 -14.63 10.87 -2.71
N THR A 187 -14.14 12.09 -2.82
CA THR A 187 -14.97 13.29 -2.68
C THR A 187 -15.94 13.47 -3.84
N PHE A 188 -15.73 12.77 -4.95
CA PHE A 188 -16.60 12.79 -6.11
C PHE A 188 -17.73 11.75 -6.03
N LEU A 189 -17.46 10.57 -5.47
CA LEU A 189 -18.44 9.46 -5.41
C LEU A 189 -19.22 9.43 -4.09
N ASN A 190 -18.79 10.15 -3.07
CA ASN A 190 -19.35 10.11 -1.73
C ASN A 190 -19.78 11.53 -1.30
N ASP A 191 -21.00 11.92 -1.65
CA ASP A 191 -21.55 13.26 -1.38
C ASP A 191 -21.63 13.64 0.10
N ASP A 192 -21.62 12.68 1.01
CA ASP A 192 -21.69 12.84 2.45
C ASP A 192 -20.31 12.99 3.12
N VAL A 193 -19.23 12.84 2.38
CA VAL A 193 -17.87 13.02 2.90
C VAL A 193 -17.57 14.51 3.04
N ASN A 194 -17.37 14.93 4.28
CA ASN A 194 -16.97 16.28 4.60
C ASN A 194 -15.46 16.38 4.94
N ASP A 195 -14.91 17.56 4.88
CA ASP A 195 -13.51 17.86 5.14
C ASP A 195 -13.05 17.31 6.51
N SER A 196 -13.88 17.38 7.53
CA SER A 196 -13.54 16.88 8.86
C SER A 196 -13.32 15.37 8.87
N THR A 197 -14.22 14.60 8.25
CA THR A 197 -14.07 13.14 8.11
C THR A 197 -12.83 12.81 7.26
N TRP A 198 -12.62 13.55 6.17
CA TRP A 198 -11.50 13.36 5.25
C TRP A 198 -10.16 13.50 5.95
N TYR A 199 -9.89 14.65 6.55
CA TYR A 199 -8.62 14.93 7.21
C TYR A 199 -8.44 14.12 8.49
N THR A 200 -9.51 13.86 9.25
CA THR A 200 -9.44 13.00 10.44
C THR A 200 -9.00 11.59 10.06
N THR A 201 -9.57 11.03 8.97
CA THR A 201 -9.15 9.72 8.46
C THR A 201 -7.67 9.72 8.07
N LEU A 202 -7.21 10.70 7.31
CA LEU A 202 -5.80 10.81 6.92
C LEU A 202 -4.86 10.83 8.12
N TYR A 203 -5.08 11.75 9.06
CA TYR A 203 -4.22 11.86 10.25
C TYR A 203 -4.22 10.60 11.09
N GLN A 204 -5.38 9.96 11.27
CA GLN A 204 -5.48 8.72 12.03
C GLN A 204 -4.71 7.58 11.35
N GLN A 205 -4.89 7.38 10.04
CA GLN A 205 -4.17 6.36 9.28
C GLN A 205 -2.66 6.50 9.44
N LEU A 206 -2.15 7.71 9.24
CA LEU A 206 -0.73 8.00 9.36
C LEU A 206 -0.22 7.83 10.80
N SER A 207 -0.98 8.30 11.78
CA SER A 207 -0.67 8.12 13.20
C SER A 207 -0.58 6.65 13.62
N ASP A 208 -1.39 5.79 12.98
CA ASP A 208 -1.41 4.34 13.19
C ASP A 208 -0.31 3.61 12.38
N GLY A 209 0.50 4.35 11.61
CA GLY A 209 1.60 3.79 10.81
C GLY A 209 1.15 3.17 9.49
N MET A 210 0.01 3.61 8.96
CA MET A 210 -0.54 3.15 7.69
C MET A 210 -0.44 4.25 6.63
N PRO A 211 0.43 4.14 5.61
CA PRO A 211 0.46 5.06 4.49
C PRO A 211 -0.83 4.96 3.67
N VAL A 212 -1.21 6.06 3.04
CA VAL A 212 -2.45 6.19 2.27
C VAL A 212 -2.11 6.41 0.80
N ILE A 213 -2.68 5.61 -0.10
CA ILE A 213 -2.62 5.88 -1.54
C ILE A 213 -3.67 6.94 -1.83
N TYR A 214 -3.25 8.03 -2.43
CA TYR A 214 -4.06 9.23 -2.62
C TYR A 214 -4.09 9.63 -4.08
N GLY A 215 -5.23 10.07 -4.56
CA GLY A 215 -5.42 10.47 -5.94
C GLY A 215 -6.19 11.77 -6.07
N GLY A 216 -6.16 12.33 -7.27
CA GLY A 216 -6.98 13.47 -7.64
C GLY A 216 -6.82 13.85 -9.10
N SER A 217 -7.82 14.58 -9.63
CA SER A 217 -7.78 15.15 -10.96
C SER A 217 -7.20 16.57 -10.93
N SER A 218 -6.49 16.96 -11.97
CA SER A 218 -6.04 18.33 -12.16
C SER A 218 -6.33 18.79 -13.58
N PRO A 219 -6.28 20.10 -13.88
CA PRO A 219 -6.44 20.61 -15.24
C PRO A 219 -5.39 20.07 -16.23
N TYR A 220 -4.28 19.54 -15.73
CA TYR A 220 -3.16 19.01 -16.55
C TYR A 220 -3.26 17.50 -16.74
N ALA A 221 -3.40 16.76 -15.65
CA ALA A 221 -3.55 15.30 -15.65
C ALA A 221 -4.00 14.82 -14.27
N PRO A 222 -4.75 13.72 -14.17
CA PRO A 222 -4.96 13.03 -12.91
C PRO A 222 -3.62 12.46 -12.41
N HIS A 223 -3.46 12.36 -11.09
CA HIS A 223 -2.28 11.74 -10.52
C HIS A 223 -2.62 10.95 -9.27
N CYS A 224 -1.94 9.83 -9.10
CA CYS A 224 -2.02 8.98 -7.92
C CYS A 224 -0.63 8.94 -7.25
N PHE A 225 -0.60 9.13 -5.93
CA PHE A 225 0.63 9.25 -5.14
C PHE A 225 0.40 8.71 -3.72
N VAL A 226 1.40 8.77 -2.86
CA VAL A 226 1.29 8.29 -1.48
C VAL A 226 1.38 9.46 -0.51
N ILE A 227 0.54 9.45 0.51
CA ILE A 227 0.70 10.27 1.72
C ILE A 227 1.18 9.34 2.83
N ASP A 228 2.34 9.65 3.42
CA ASP A 228 3.03 8.74 4.32
C ASP A 228 3.56 9.38 5.61
N GLY A 229 3.18 10.62 5.88
CA GLY A 229 3.56 11.31 7.09
C GLY A 229 2.91 12.69 7.23
N TYR A 230 3.15 13.35 8.36
CA TYR A 230 2.77 14.75 8.58
C TYR A 230 3.68 15.41 9.60
N ASP A 231 3.89 16.72 9.46
CA ASP A 231 4.71 17.52 10.37
C ASP A 231 3.93 18.08 11.58
N GLU A 232 4.61 18.72 12.51
CA GLU A 232 4.03 19.33 13.71
C GLU A 232 3.08 20.51 13.40
N LYS A 233 3.10 21.01 12.17
CA LYS A 233 2.20 22.08 11.69
C LYS A 233 0.96 21.50 11.02
N GLY A 234 0.92 20.18 10.76
CA GLY A 234 -0.17 19.49 10.08
C GLY A 234 -0.05 19.50 8.55
N ASN A 235 1.15 19.77 7.97
CA ASN A 235 1.39 19.52 6.56
C ASN A 235 1.60 18.03 6.31
N PHE A 236 1.05 17.49 5.23
CA PHE A 236 1.20 16.10 4.86
C PHE A 236 2.46 15.88 4.02
N HIS A 237 3.21 14.82 4.30
CA HIS A 237 4.29 14.37 3.44
C HIS A 237 3.75 13.57 2.27
N VAL A 238 4.16 13.92 1.06
CA VAL A 238 3.69 13.34 -0.21
C VAL A 238 4.87 12.74 -0.96
N VAL A 239 4.69 11.50 -1.45
CA VAL A 239 5.61 10.76 -2.31
C VAL A 239 4.97 10.63 -3.69
N TYR A 240 5.40 11.46 -4.65
CA TYR A 240 4.74 11.58 -5.95
C TYR A 240 4.95 10.39 -6.90
N GLY A 241 5.95 9.54 -6.66
CA GLY A 241 6.24 8.41 -7.55
C GLY A 241 6.82 8.86 -8.91
N LEU A 242 7.55 9.97 -8.92
CA LEU A 242 8.17 10.56 -10.10
C LEU A 242 9.70 10.48 -10.11
N GLY A 243 10.28 9.72 -9.19
CA GLY A 243 11.73 9.60 -9.02
C GLY A 243 12.30 10.68 -8.10
N GLY A 244 11.52 11.22 -7.20
CA GLY A 244 11.84 12.29 -6.25
C GLY A 244 10.88 13.46 -6.34
N GLY A 245 11.23 14.58 -5.71
CA GLY A 245 10.38 15.77 -5.62
C GLY A 245 9.36 15.71 -4.49
N ASP A 246 9.53 14.75 -3.56
CA ASP A 246 8.68 14.50 -2.41
C ASP A 246 8.83 15.61 -1.36
N GLY A 247 7.82 15.80 -0.51
CA GLY A 247 7.90 16.81 0.53
C GLY A 247 6.60 17.08 1.28
N PHE A 248 6.66 18.00 2.25
CA PHE A 248 5.52 18.40 3.04
C PHE A 248 4.69 19.47 2.34
N VAL A 249 3.39 19.24 2.25
CA VAL A 249 2.45 20.11 1.53
C VAL A 249 1.17 20.36 2.33
N ASP A 250 0.53 21.47 2.03
CA ASP A 250 -0.88 21.72 2.32
C ASP A 250 -1.71 21.13 1.17
N LEU A 251 -2.56 20.14 1.44
CA LEU A 251 -3.35 19.48 0.41
C LEU A 251 -4.32 20.42 -0.33
N LYS A 252 -4.73 21.52 0.28
CA LYS A 252 -5.54 22.56 -0.41
C LYS A 252 -4.75 23.39 -1.42
N LYS A 253 -3.42 23.37 -1.34
CA LYS A 253 -2.54 24.12 -2.26
C LYS A 253 -2.03 23.29 -3.43
N ILE A 254 -2.19 21.98 -3.40
CA ILE A 254 -1.88 21.13 -4.56
C ILE A 254 -3.02 21.24 -5.58
N PRO A 255 -2.72 21.16 -6.90
CA PRO A 255 -3.70 21.44 -7.94
C PRO A 255 -4.66 20.27 -8.23
N TYR A 256 -4.96 19.44 -7.21
CA TYR A 256 -5.81 18.26 -7.38
C TYR A 256 -7.21 18.48 -6.82
N GLN A 257 -8.20 18.19 -7.65
CA GLN A 257 -9.63 18.17 -7.34
C GLN A 257 -10.15 16.74 -7.40
N ASN A 258 -11.42 16.50 -7.03
CA ASN A 258 -12.04 15.18 -7.05
C ASN A 258 -11.13 14.15 -6.36
N GLN A 259 -10.74 14.47 -5.14
CA GLN A 259 -9.72 13.71 -4.42
C GLN A 259 -10.26 12.34 -3.99
N SER A 260 -9.35 11.39 -3.91
CA SER A 260 -9.62 10.02 -3.51
C SER A 260 -8.53 9.49 -2.59
N MET A 261 -8.86 8.48 -1.80
CA MET A 261 -7.86 7.77 -1.01
C MET A 261 -8.20 6.29 -0.86
N THR A 262 -7.17 5.45 -0.95
CA THR A 262 -7.21 4.06 -0.46
C THR A 262 -6.50 4.01 0.87
N PHE A 263 -7.19 3.53 1.90
CA PHE A 263 -6.78 3.55 3.30
C PHE A 263 -7.05 2.21 4.00
N ASN A 264 -6.69 2.08 5.29
CA ASN A 264 -6.64 0.81 6.02
C ASN A 264 -5.72 -0.23 5.35
N ILE A 265 -4.70 0.25 4.64
CA ILE A 265 -3.79 -0.62 3.92
C ILE A 265 -2.85 -1.28 4.94
N LYS A 266 -3.04 -2.57 5.14
CA LYS A 266 -2.17 -3.41 5.96
C LYS A 266 -2.21 -4.85 5.47
N PRO A 267 -1.14 -5.61 5.66
CA PRO A 267 -1.13 -7.05 5.41
C PRO A 267 -2.27 -7.76 6.16
N ARG A 268 -2.89 -8.76 5.54
CA ARG A 268 -3.86 -9.61 6.24
C ARG A 268 -3.16 -10.28 7.41
N LYS A 269 -3.72 -10.17 8.60
CA LYS A 269 -3.21 -10.91 9.75
C LYS A 269 -3.45 -12.39 9.51
N VAL A 270 -2.38 -13.13 9.39
CA VAL A 270 -2.43 -14.58 9.27
C VAL A 270 -2.78 -15.14 10.65
N SER A 271 -3.96 -15.73 10.77
CA SER A 271 -4.47 -16.23 12.04
C SER A 271 -3.96 -17.65 12.40
N ASN A 272 -3.20 -18.31 11.52
CA ASN A 272 -2.77 -19.70 11.69
C ASN A 272 -1.29 -19.92 11.35
N ALA A 273 -0.64 -20.83 12.07
CA ALA A 273 0.75 -21.25 11.86
C ALA A 273 1.02 -21.80 10.43
N VAL A 274 0.00 -22.25 9.71
CA VAL A 274 0.09 -22.79 8.34
C VAL A 274 0.45 -21.69 7.31
N ASP A 275 -0.11 -20.49 7.47
CA ASP A 275 0.13 -19.41 6.50
C ASP A 275 1.48 -18.73 6.73
N LYS A 276 2.04 -18.82 7.94
CA LYS A 276 3.40 -18.33 8.23
C LYS A 276 4.46 -19.10 7.45
N HIS A 277 4.20 -20.38 7.13
CA HIS A 277 5.06 -21.19 6.27
C HIS A 277 5.07 -20.76 4.79
N LEU A 278 4.01 -20.09 4.31
CA LEU A 278 3.95 -19.57 2.95
C LEU A 278 4.63 -18.18 2.81
N ALA A 279 4.72 -17.44 3.90
CA ALA A 279 5.38 -16.14 3.93
C ALA A 279 6.91 -16.25 4.04
N ASP A 280 7.43 -17.31 4.65
CA ASP A 280 8.86 -17.56 4.78
C ASP A 280 9.25 -18.74 3.88
N SER A 281 9.81 -18.47 2.70
CA SER A 281 10.32 -19.50 1.77
C SER A 281 11.57 -20.20 2.30
N ARG A 282 12.11 -19.76 3.43
CA ARG A 282 13.18 -20.40 4.17
C ARG A 282 12.60 -21.49 5.05
N THR A 283 13.00 -22.74 4.83
CA THR A 283 12.70 -23.82 5.76
C THR A 283 13.32 -23.50 7.12
N PRO A 284 12.51 -23.31 8.18
CA PRO A 284 13.05 -23.00 9.50
C PRO A 284 14.04 -24.08 9.95
N MET A 285 15.15 -23.66 10.54
CA MET A 285 16.15 -24.58 11.06
C MET A 285 15.94 -24.82 12.55
N GLU A 286 16.28 -26.04 13.00
CA GLU A 286 16.26 -26.39 14.43
C GLU A 286 17.25 -25.51 15.20
N LYS A 287 16.76 -24.70 16.15
CA LYS A 287 17.54 -23.86 17.05
C LYS A 287 17.87 -24.55 18.36
N ALA A 288 16.94 -25.31 18.88
CA ALA A 288 17.11 -26.04 20.14
C ALA A 288 16.12 -27.22 20.23
N ARG A 289 16.51 -28.24 20.99
CA ARG A 289 15.69 -29.44 21.24
C ARG A 289 15.62 -29.71 22.74
N TYR A 290 14.48 -30.16 23.22
CA TYR A 290 14.20 -30.40 24.63
C TYR A 290 13.41 -31.71 24.80
N LEU A 291 13.59 -32.36 25.95
CA LEU A 291 12.69 -33.41 26.46
C LEU A 291 11.44 -32.78 27.10
N LEU A 292 10.45 -33.61 27.41
CA LEU A 292 9.21 -33.12 28.06
C LEU A 292 9.43 -32.51 29.46
N ASP A 293 10.51 -32.89 30.13
CA ASP A 293 10.91 -32.36 31.44
C ASP A 293 11.66 -31.01 31.34
N GLY A 294 11.83 -30.48 30.11
CA GLY A 294 12.55 -29.22 29.86
C GLY A 294 14.06 -29.38 29.70
N THR A 295 14.60 -30.60 29.79
CA THR A 295 16.03 -30.84 29.60
C THR A 295 16.42 -30.56 28.14
N ARG A 296 17.39 -29.67 27.91
CA ARG A 296 17.92 -29.40 26.57
C ARG A 296 18.84 -30.52 26.12
N ILE A 297 18.62 -31.01 24.91
CA ILE A 297 19.40 -32.07 24.30
C ILE A 297 20.00 -31.60 22.96
N SER A 298 21.14 -32.15 22.57
CA SER A 298 21.84 -31.81 21.32
C SER A 298 21.58 -32.77 20.17
N ARG A 299 20.93 -33.90 20.45
CA ARG A 299 20.55 -34.95 19.46
C ARG A 299 19.19 -35.51 19.80
N PRO A 300 18.44 -36.02 18.82
CA PRO A 300 17.17 -36.72 19.07
C PRO A 300 17.35 -37.86 20.10
N GLN A 301 16.42 -37.96 21.05
CA GLN A 301 16.36 -39.04 22.02
C GLN A 301 15.00 -39.72 21.91
N ARG A 302 14.99 -41.04 22.23
CA ARG A 302 13.75 -41.83 22.20
C ARG A 302 12.67 -41.22 23.07
N GLY A 303 11.47 -41.11 22.53
CA GLY A 303 10.31 -40.46 23.16
C GLY A 303 9.91 -39.18 22.49
N VAL A 304 9.24 -38.30 23.26
CA VAL A 304 8.76 -37.00 22.76
C VAL A 304 9.86 -35.95 22.89
N ASN A 305 10.24 -35.36 21.76
CA ASN A 305 11.17 -34.23 21.70
C ASN A 305 10.39 -32.96 21.33
N ILE A 306 10.67 -31.86 22.00
CA ILE A 306 10.16 -30.52 21.70
C ILE A 306 11.25 -29.75 20.96
N ILE A 307 10.96 -29.36 19.72
CA ILE A 307 11.93 -28.68 18.86
C ILE A 307 11.53 -27.22 18.73
N VAL A 308 12.42 -26.34 19.10
CA VAL A 308 12.29 -24.89 18.90
C VAL A 308 13.05 -24.51 17.64
N MET A 309 12.35 -23.88 16.69
CA MET A 309 12.92 -23.45 15.42
C MET A 309 13.48 -22.04 15.52
N ASP A 310 14.32 -21.63 14.57
CA ASP A 310 14.94 -20.31 14.54
C ASP A 310 13.94 -19.17 14.22
N ASP A 311 12.78 -19.48 13.67
CA ASP A 311 11.62 -18.56 13.45
C ASP A 311 10.74 -18.40 14.70
N GLY A 312 11.08 -19.08 15.82
CA GLY A 312 10.33 -19.08 17.07
C GLY A 312 9.16 -20.08 17.11
N THR A 313 8.93 -20.85 16.06
CA THR A 313 7.92 -21.93 16.08
C THR A 313 8.39 -23.10 16.93
N VAL A 314 7.44 -23.85 17.47
CA VAL A 314 7.71 -25.06 18.29
C VAL A 314 6.96 -26.23 17.68
N ARG A 315 7.66 -27.34 17.46
CA ARG A 315 7.06 -28.59 17.00
C ARG A 315 7.37 -29.76 17.93
N LYS A 316 6.49 -30.73 17.93
CA LYS A 316 6.66 -31.98 18.65
C LYS A 316 7.11 -33.07 17.67
N GLU A 317 8.14 -33.80 18.04
CA GLU A 317 8.63 -34.95 17.31
C GLU A 317 8.62 -36.21 18.23
N ILE A 318 8.14 -37.33 17.71
CA ILE A 318 8.18 -38.60 18.42
C ILE A 318 9.30 -39.44 17.79
N VAL A 319 10.35 -39.68 18.56
CA VAL A 319 11.51 -40.45 18.14
C VAL A 319 11.35 -41.89 18.67
N THR A 320 11.21 -42.84 17.77
CA THR A 320 11.03 -44.26 18.11
C THR A 320 12.36 -45.00 18.27
N GLU A 321 13.38 -44.57 17.47
CA GLU A 321 14.75 -45.06 17.55
C GLU A 321 15.70 -43.88 17.49
N PRO A 322 16.80 -43.84 18.28
CA PRO A 322 17.76 -42.73 18.28
C PRO A 322 18.71 -42.75 17.08
#